data_5b33143bda0dbfdc43365b40be12925f
#
_entry.id   5b33143bda0dbfdc43365b40be12925f
#
_cell.length_a   1.000
_cell.length_b   1.000
_cell.length_c   1.000
_cell.angle_alpha   90.00
_cell.angle_beta   90.00
_cell.angle_gamma   90.00
#
_symmetry.space_group_name_H-M   'P 1'
#
loop_
_entity.id
_entity.type
_entity.pdbx_description
1 polymer ?
#
loop_
_entity_poly.entity_id
_entity_poly.type
_entity_poly.pdbx_seq_one_letter_code
_entity_poly.pdbx_strand_id
1 'polypeptide(L)'
;ARGENRRAHSDWMKVEQERGISVASSVMTFEYHNITFNLLDTPGHEDFSEDTYRVLTAVDSAVMVIDSAKGIETQTKKLFEVCRLRNIPIITFINKMDREGQDPFLLLDDIEKTLALDVCPASWPIGSGKDFLGCYDLLNDQLILMNKTGNKGQVNSVIETCKGLDDSKLDELLPAHAVAKLREDVMMVKEL
;
A
#
# COMPACT_ATOMS: atom_id res chain seq x y z
N ALA A 1 5.40 -1.35 27.24
CA ALA A 1 6.61 -0.98 26.53
C ALA A 1 6.24 0.04 25.47
N ARG A 2 6.73 1.28 25.59
CA ARG A 2 6.54 2.34 24.59
C ARG A 2 7.32 1.93 23.37
N GLY A 3 6.64 1.76 22.23
CA GLY A 3 7.29 1.51 20.95
C GLY A 3 8.22 2.68 20.61
N GLU A 4 9.47 2.36 20.24
CA GLU A 4 10.40 3.32 19.66
C GLU A 4 9.72 3.94 18.44
N ASN A 5 9.60 5.26 18.41
CA ASN A 5 9.08 6.02 17.29
C ASN A 5 9.91 5.69 16.04
N ARG A 6 9.33 4.96 15.10
CA ARG A 6 9.90 4.80 13.76
C ARG A 6 9.83 6.16 13.09
N ARG A 7 10.97 6.78 12.87
CA ARG A 7 11.08 8.05 12.15
C ARG A 7 11.02 7.76 10.66
N ALA A 8 10.13 8.43 9.94
CA ALA A 8 10.16 8.43 8.49
C ALA A 8 11.35 9.30 8.01
N HIS A 9 11.91 8.97 6.86
CA HIS A 9 13.05 9.74 6.29
C HIS A 9 12.61 11.16 5.88
N SER A 10 11.31 11.37 5.70
CA SER A 10 10.64 12.63 5.41
C SER A 10 10.44 13.52 6.64
N ASP A 11 10.52 12.97 7.87
CA ASP A 11 10.25 13.70 9.12
C ASP A 11 11.47 14.50 9.57
N TRP A 12 11.62 15.71 9.09
CA TRP A 12 12.76 16.57 9.38
C TRP A 12 12.49 17.60 10.49
N MET A 13 11.23 17.88 10.83
CA MET A 13 10.90 18.79 11.92
C MET A 13 10.86 18.07 13.28
N LYS A 14 11.32 18.75 14.34
CA LYS A 14 11.31 18.22 15.70
C LYS A 14 9.89 17.80 16.15
N VAL A 15 8.87 18.57 15.76
CA VAL A 15 7.46 18.31 16.08
C VAL A 15 6.99 17.01 15.44
N GLU A 16 7.43 16.70 14.22
CA GLU A 16 7.11 15.45 13.51
C GLU A 16 7.74 14.26 14.22
N GLN A 17 8.99 14.41 14.63
CA GLN A 17 9.74 13.38 15.35
C GLN A 17 9.16 13.08 16.74
N GLU A 18 8.64 14.09 17.43
CA GLU A 18 8.02 13.96 18.75
C GLU A 18 6.62 13.36 18.70
N ARG A 19 5.83 13.71 17.69
CA ARG A 19 4.44 13.25 17.51
C ARG A 19 4.34 11.96 16.70
N GLY A 20 5.35 11.66 15.86
CA GLY A 20 5.35 10.50 14.95
C GLY A 20 4.34 10.64 13.80
N ILE A 21 4.04 11.89 13.40
CA ILE A 21 3.17 12.25 12.28
C ILE A 21 3.85 13.32 11.45
N SER A 22 3.70 13.26 10.11
CA SER A 22 4.15 14.31 9.21
C SER A 22 3.28 15.55 9.37
N VAL A 23 3.90 16.73 9.50
CA VAL A 23 3.22 18.03 9.70
C VAL A 23 3.32 18.89 8.44
N ALA A 24 4.40 18.72 7.66
CA ALA A 24 4.62 19.45 6.42
C ALA A 24 4.86 18.50 5.25
N SER A 25 4.55 18.97 4.04
CA SER A 25 4.89 18.22 2.83
C SER A 25 6.40 18.20 2.62
N SER A 26 6.94 17.05 2.29
CA SER A 26 8.36 16.89 1.97
C SER A 26 8.56 16.33 0.57
N VAL A 27 9.67 16.68 -0.06
CA VAL A 27 10.02 16.20 -1.40
C VAL A 27 11.25 15.31 -1.30
N MET A 28 11.13 14.10 -1.83
CA MET A 28 12.23 13.16 -1.98
C MET A 28 12.46 12.87 -3.46
N THR A 29 13.67 13.08 -3.93
CA THR A 29 14.05 12.77 -5.32
C THR A 29 14.93 11.53 -5.37
N PHE A 30 14.60 10.58 -6.23
CA PHE A 30 15.41 9.37 -6.45
C PHE A 30 15.32 8.90 -7.90
N GLU A 31 16.26 8.07 -8.31
CA GLU A 31 16.25 7.43 -9.62
C GLU A 31 15.91 5.94 -9.50
N TYR A 32 15.03 5.48 -10.38
CA TYR A 32 14.66 4.08 -10.51
C TYR A 32 14.43 3.73 -11.99
N HIS A 33 15.10 2.69 -12.49
CA HIS A 33 15.04 2.29 -13.90
C HIS A 33 15.29 3.45 -14.90
N ASN A 34 16.27 4.31 -14.61
CA ASN A 34 16.63 5.51 -15.40
C ASN A 34 15.50 6.56 -15.50
N ILE A 35 14.55 6.52 -14.58
CA ILE A 35 13.50 7.52 -14.43
C ILE A 35 13.72 8.25 -13.11
N THR A 36 13.70 9.58 -13.15
CA THR A 36 13.78 10.40 -11.95
C THR A 36 12.38 10.56 -11.36
N PHE A 37 12.23 10.16 -10.10
CA PHE A 37 11.01 10.32 -9.34
C PHE A 37 11.15 11.45 -8.33
N ASN A 38 10.15 12.32 -8.28
CA ASN A 38 9.99 13.32 -7.22
C ASN A 38 8.77 12.90 -6.39
N LEU A 39 9.01 12.26 -5.26
CA LEU A 39 7.96 11.84 -4.35
C LEU A 39 7.66 12.97 -3.37
N LEU A 40 6.42 13.47 -3.42
CA LEU A 40 5.89 14.46 -2.51
C LEU A 40 5.10 13.74 -1.42
N ASP A 41 5.70 13.62 -0.25
CA ASP A 41 5.04 13.04 0.93
C ASP A 41 4.16 14.10 1.60
N THR A 42 2.89 13.77 1.79
CA THR A 42 1.88 14.71 2.32
C THR A 42 1.41 14.26 3.70
N PRO A 43 1.17 15.20 4.63
CA PRO A 43 0.60 14.86 5.93
C PRO A 43 -0.81 14.30 5.78
N GLY A 44 -1.08 13.16 6.44
CA GLY A 44 -2.39 12.50 6.41
C GLY A 44 -3.40 13.06 7.41
N HIS A 45 -3.03 14.03 8.24
CA HIS A 45 -3.89 14.59 9.28
C HIS A 45 -4.83 15.68 8.73
N GLU A 46 -6.06 15.76 9.24
CA GLU A 46 -7.06 16.75 8.78
C GLU A 46 -6.60 18.21 8.88
N ASP A 47 -5.80 18.52 9.91
CA ASP A 47 -5.29 19.87 10.19
C ASP A 47 -4.34 20.41 9.09
N PHE A 48 -3.81 19.53 8.21
CA PHE A 48 -2.82 19.89 7.19
C PHE A 48 -3.35 19.73 5.76
N SER A 49 -4.66 19.66 5.58
CA SER A 49 -5.30 19.42 4.30
C SER A 49 -5.03 20.48 3.25
N GLU A 50 -4.82 21.75 3.64
CA GLU A 50 -4.56 22.86 2.69
C GLU A 50 -3.23 22.68 1.96
N ASP A 51 -2.17 22.25 2.67
CA ASP A 51 -0.87 21.98 2.04
C ASP A 51 -0.97 20.78 1.09
N THR A 52 -1.71 19.74 1.45
CA THR A 52 -1.96 18.59 0.57
C THR A 52 -2.67 19.01 -0.71
N TYR A 53 -3.68 19.89 -0.64
CA TYR A 53 -4.36 20.40 -1.84
C TYR A 53 -3.43 21.18 -2.76
N ARG A 54 -2.49 21.96 -2.22
CA ARG A 54 -1.47 22.66 -3.00
C ARG A 54 -0.53 21.68 -3.69
N VAL A 55 -0.05 20.66 -2.98
CA VAL A 55 0.82 19.63 -3.53
C VAL A 55 0.17 18.90 -4.70
N LEU A 56 -1.12 18.56 -4.61
CA LEU A 56 -1.87 17.91 -5.68
C LEU A 56 -1.98 18.75 -6.97
N THR A 57 -1.62 20.06 -6.93
CA THR A 57 -1.56 20.88 -8.15
C THR A 57 -0.29 20.69 -8.95
N ALA A 58 0.73 20.07 -8.37
CA ALA A 58 2.09 19.99 -8.92
C ALA A 58 2.52 18.56 -9.25
N VAL A 59 1.61 17.58 -9.18
CA VAL A 59 1.93 16.16 -9.40
C VAL A 59 1.28 15.62 -10.68
N ASP A 60 1.94 14.62 -11.29
CA ASP A 60 1.45 13.92 -12.47
C ASP A 60 0.52 12.76 -12.11
N SER A 61 0.71 12.19 -10.92
CA SER A 61 -0.07 11.06 -10.39
C SER A 61 -0.07 11.07 -8.86
N ALA A 62 -0.97 10.31 -8.25
CA ALA A 62 -1.06 10.17 -6.81
C ALA A 62 -1.08 8.69 -6.38
N VAL A 63 -0.45 8.40 -5.24
CA VAL A 63 -0.61 7.13 -4.56
C VAL A 63 -1.50 7.37 -3.35
N MET A 64 -2.70 6.78 -3.39
CA MET A 64 -3.64 6.82 -2.27
C MET A 64 -3.35 5.66 -1.33
N VAL A 65 -2.92 5.97 -0.11
CA VAL A 65 -2.56 4.98 0.90
C VAL A 65 -3.72 4.78 1.86
N ILE A 66 -4.22 3.54 1.94
CA ILE A 66 -5.34 3.13 2.80
C ILE A 66 -4.82 2.20 3.90
N ASP A 67 -5.21 2.44 5.13
CA ASP A 67 -4.96 1.54 6.25
C ASP A 67 -5.90 0.34 6.17
N SER A 68 -5.35 -0.89 6.16
CA SER A 68 -6.15 -2.13 6.00
C SER A 68 -7.20 -2.33 7.10
N ALA A 69 -6.99 -1.76 8.29
CA ALA A 69 -7.95 -1.87 9.39
C ALA A 69 -9.06 -0.81 9.32
N LYS A 70 -8.74 0.39 8.81
CA LYS A 70 -9.65 1.52 8.82
C LYS A 70 -10.49 1.66 7.54
N GLY A 71 -9.96 1.18 6.40
CA GLY A 71 -10.59 1.39 5.10
C GLY A 71 -10.52 2.86 4.65
N ILE A 72 -11.54 3.30 3.94
CA ILE A 72 -11.64 4.68 3.44
C ILE A 72 -12.05 5.64 4.56
N GLU A 73 -11.13 6.50 4.97
CA GLU A 73 -11.41 7.57 5.93
C GLU A 73 -11.95 8.83 5.22
N THR A 74 -12.65 9.69 5.95
CA THR A 74 -13.25 10.93 5.42
C THR A 74 -12.25 11.80 4.66
N GLN A 75 -11.03 11.92 5.17
CA GLN A 75 -9.97 12.71 4.53
C GLN A 75 -9.52 12.08 3.21
N THR A 76 -9.39 10.76 3.17
CA THR A 76 -9.06 10.01 1.94
C THR A 76 -10.08 10.30 0.85
N LYS A 77 -11.37 10.28 1.18
CA LYS A 77 -12.46 10.60 0.23
C LYS A 77 -12.35 12.03 -0.30
N LYS A 78 -12.10 13.01 0.56
CA LYS A 78 -11.95 14.42 0.14
C LYS A 78 -10.77 14.59 -0.83
N LEU A 79 -9.62 13.97 -0.54
CA LEU A 79 -8.44 14.04 -1.39
C LEU A 79 -8.63 13.32 -2.72
N PHE A 80 -9.33 12.18 -2.70
CA PHE A 80 -9.72 11.46 -3.91
C PHE A 80 -10.57 12.36 -4.84
N GLU A 81 -11.59 13.04 -4.30
CA GLU A 81 -12.43 13.95 -5.09
C GLU A 81 -11.61 15.08 -5.74
N VAL A 82 -10.61 15.61 -5.04
CA VAL A 82 -9.70 16.61 -5.61
C VAL A 82 -8.89 16.03 -6.76
N CYS A 83 -8.35 14.84 -6.63
CA CYS A 83 -7.63 14.15 -7.70
C CYS A 83 -8.54 13.91 -8.90
N ARG A 84 -9.78 13.45 -8.67
CA ARG A 84 -10.77 13.21 -9.71
C ARG A 84 -11.13 14.47 -10.49
N LEU A 85 -11.42 15.57 -9.78
CA LEU A 85 -11.73 16.87 -10.40
C LEU A 85 -10.60 17.43 -11.26
N ARG A 86 -9.36 17.03 -10.97
CA ARG A 86 -8.16 17.47 -11.69
C ARG A 86 -7.65 16.43 -12.70
N ASN A 87 -8.35 15.31 -12.86
CA ASN A 87 -7.93 14.19 -13.71
C ASN A 87 -6.53 13.65 -13.37
N ILE A 88 -6.18 13.64 -12.08
CA ILE A 88 -4.92 13.06 -11.61
C ILE A 88 -5.10 11.55 -11.52
N PRO A 89 -4.30 10.73 -12.23
CA PRO A 89 -4.33 9.28 -12.10
C PRO A 89 -3.98 8.84 -10.67
N ILE A 90 -4.69 7.81 -10.17
CA ILE A 90 -4.52 7.32 -8.79
C ILE A 90 -4.18 5.84 -8.82
N ILE A 91 -3.14 5.47 -8.06
CA ILE A 91 -2.86 4.10 -7.68
C ILE A 91 -3.22 3.96 -6.20
N THR A 92 -4.03 2.97 -5.86
CA THR A 92 -4.38 2.69 -4.47
C THR A 92 -3.42 1.66 -3.87
N PHE A 93 -2.89 1.96 -2.70
CA PHE A 93 -2.00 1.09 -1.93
C PHE A 93 -2.61 0.76 -0.58
N ILE A 94 -2.89 -0.52 -0.33
CA ILE A 94 -3.39 -1.01 0.96
C ILE A 94 -2.19 -1.27 1.87
N ASN A 95 -2.09 -0.49 2.94
CA ASN A 95 -0.98 -0.52 3.89
C ASN A 95 -1.34 -1.28 5.16
N LYS A 96 -0.33 -1.74 5.88
CA LYS A 96 -0.42 -2.41 7.20
C LYS A 96 -1.10 -3.77 7.16
N MET A 97 -0.99 -4.50 6.06
CA MET A 97 -1.51 -5.87 5.94
C MET A 97 -0.87 -6.85 6.94
N ASP A 98 0.27 -6.48 7.54
CA ASP A 98 0.95 -7.20 8.63
C ASP A 98 0.27 -7.03 10.01
N ARG A 99 -0.84 -6.30 10.08
CA ARG A 99 -1.66 -6.09 11.27
C ARG A 99 -3.06 -6.65 11.07
N GLU A 100 -3.80 -6.83 12.15
CA GLU A 100 -5.22 -7.16 12.05
C GLU A 100 -5.95 -6.06 11.28
N GLY A 101 -6.65 -6.44 10.23
CA GLY A 101 -7.35 -5.55 9.32
C GLY A 101 -8.61 -6.18 8.75
N GLN A 102 -9.25 -5.48 7.84
CA GLN A 102 -10.42 -5.99 7.13
C GLN A 102 -10.03 -7.04 6.08
N ASP A 103 -10.98 -7.87 5.70
CA ASP A 103 -10.81 -8.79 4.58
C ASP A 103 -10.52 -8.02 3.28
N PRO A 104 -9.57 -8.48 2.44
CA PRO A 104 -9.22 -7.80 1.19
C PRO A 104 -10.39 -7.56 0.24
N PHE A 105 -11.35 -8.50 0.13
CA PHE A 105 -12.53 -8.31 -0.70
C PHE A 105 -13.47 -7.24 -0.16
N LEU A 106 -13.62 -7.16 1.18
CA LEU A 106 -14.40 -6.09 1.81
C LEU A 106 -13.75 -4.73 1.58
N LEU A 107 -12.41 -4.64 1.57
CA LEU A 107 -11.70 -3.41 1.25
C LEU A 107 -11.90 -2.99 -0.21
N LEU A 108 -11.88 -3.93 -1.17
CA LEU A 108 -12.20 -3.63 -2.57
C LEU A 108 -13.62 -3.09 -2.71
N ASP A 109 -14.59 -3.76 -2.10
CA ASP A 109 -16.01 -3.37 -2.11
C ASP A 109 -16.22 -1.97 -1.47
N ASP A 110 -15.52 -1.67 -0.37
CA ASP A 110 -15.55 -0.33 0.26
C ASP A 110 -14.97 0.74 -0.69
N ILE A 111 -13.86 0.44 -1.37
CA ILE A 111 -13.25 1.35 -2.34
C ILE A 111 -14.21 1.62 -3.50
N GLU A 112 -14.77 0.58 -4.11
CA GLU A 112 -15.70 0.72 -5.23
C GLU A 112 -16.93 1.53 -4.87
N LYS A 113 -17.59 1.19 -3.75
CA LYS A 113 -18.81 1.84 -3.30
C LYS A 113 -18.57 3.28 -2.84
N THR A 114 -17.49 3.50 -2.08
CA THR A 114 -17.23 4.80 -1.47
C THR A 114 -16.69 5.81 -2.48
N LEU A 115 -15.87 5.36 -3.42
CA LEU A 115 -15.23 6.22 -4.42
C LEU A 115 -15.92 6.21 -5.78
N ALA A 116 -16.93 5.35 -5.97
CA ALA A 116 -17.69 5.17 -7.21
C ALA A 116 -16.76 4.96 -8.43
N LEU A 117 -15.88 3.96 -8.32
CA LEU A 117 -14.96 3.56 -9.39
C LEU A 117 -14.79 2.05 -9.39
N ASP A 118 -14.45 1.49 -10.56
CA ASP A 118 -14.08 0.08 -10.69
C ASP A 118 -12.65 -0.10 -10.21
N VAL A 119 -12.38 -1.21 -9.51
CA VAL A 119 -11.04 -1.56 -9.05
C VAL A 119 -10.45 -2.71 -9.85
N CYS A 120 -9.16 -2.65 -10.08
CA CYS A 120 -8.39 -3.71 -10.71
C CYS A 120 -7.17 -4.02 -9.84
N PRO A 121 -7.18 -5.09 -9.05
CA PRO A 121 -6.05 -5.46 -8.20
C PRO A 121 -4.81 -5.79 -9.03
N ALA A 122 -3.71 -5.07 -8.79
CA ALA A 122 -2.40 -5.32 -9.40
C ALA A 122 -1.59 -6.36 -8.60
N SER A 123 -1.88 -6.50 -7.32
CA SER A 123 -1.28 -7.49 -6.44
C SER A 123 -2.29 -8.00 -5.42
N TRP A 124 -2.10 -9.23 -4.94
CA TRP A 124 -2.95 -9.84 -3.94
C TRP A 124 -2.17 -10.24 -2.69
N PRO A 125 -2.68 -9.97 -1.48
CA PRO A 125 -1.99 -10.32 -0.24
C PRO A 125 -2.04 -11.84 0.01
N ILE A 126 -0.98 -12.37 0.60
CA ILE A 126 -0.88 -13.77 1.03
C ILE A 126 -0.92 -13.78 2.55
N GLY A 127 -2.08 -14.12 3.09
CA GLY A 127 -2.37 -14.01 4.51
C GLY A 127 -2.59 -12.58 4.97
N SER A 128 -2.88 -12.39 6.25
CA SER A 128 -3.12 -11.10 6.90
C SER A 128 -2.67 -11.11 8.35
N GLY A 129 -2.44 -9.93 8.92
CA GLY A 129 -2.02 -9.80 10.31
C GLY A 129 -0.72 -10.55 10.61
N LYS A 130 -0.73 -11.41 11.61
CA LYS A 130 0.46 -12.19 12.01
C LYS A 130 0.87 -13.23 10.97
N ASP A 131 -0.09 -13.67 10.17
CA ASP A 131 0.08 -14.69 9.12
C ASP A 131 0.37 -14.08 7.75
N PHE A 132 0.58 -12.77 7.68
CA PHE A 132 0.97 -12.08 6.45
C PHE A 132 2.36 -12.53 6.01
N LEU A 133 2.44 -13.14 4.84
CA LEU A 133 3.66 -13.69 4.24
C LEU A 133 4.22 -12.79 3.15
N GLY A 134 3.38 -11.99 2.49
CA GLY A 134 3.77 -11.15 1.38
C GLY A 134 2.62 -10.93 0.40
N CYS A 135 2.94 -10.70 -0.86
CA CYS A 135 1.97 -10.47 -1.93
C CYS A 135 2.33 -11.26 -3.18
N TYR A 136 1.32 -11.56 -3.98
CA TYR A 136 1.50 -12.04 -5.34
C TYR A 136 1.20 -10.89 -6.32
N ASP A 137 2.18 -10.55 -7.17
CA ASP A 137 2.03 -9.57 -8.25
C ASP A 137 1.27 -10.23 -9.41
N LEU A 138 0.05 -9.78 -9.65
CA LEU A 138 -0.86 -10.33 -10.67
C LEU A 138 -0.49 -9.88 -12.08
N LEU A 139 0.29 -8.80 -12.22
CA LEU A 139 0.67 -8.25 -13.51
C LEU A 139 1.95 -8.90 -14.07
N ASN A 140 2.86 -9.29 -13.18
CA ASN A 140 4.18 -9.83 -13.57
C ASN A 140 4.40 -11.28 -13.16
N ASP A 141 3.40 -11.95 -12.58
CA ASP A 141 3.51 -13.30 -12.03
C ASP A 141 4.71 -13.45 -11.07
N GLN A 142 4.79 -12.57 -10.08
CA GLN A 142 5.88 -12.56 -9.11
C GLN A 142 5.36 -12.77 -7.69
N LEU A 143 6.04 -13.68 -6.96
CA LEU A 143 5.85 -13.87 -5.55
C LEU A 143 6.79 -12.94 -4.78
N ILE A 144 6.23 -12.03 -3.98
CA ILE A 144 6.96 -11.07 -3.16
C ILE A 144 6.82 -11.49 -1.69
N LEU A 145 7.84 -12.18 -1.17
CA LEU A 145 7.86 -12.65 0.22
C LEU A 145 8.46 -11.60 1.16
N MET A 146 7.83 -11.40 2.30
CA MET A 146 8.30 -10.51 3.36
C MET A 146 9.02 -11.32 4.44
N ASN A 147 10.36 -11.31 4.45
CA ASN A 147 11.14 -11.98 5.48
C ASN A 147 11.15 -11.16 6.77
N LYS A 148 10.62 -11.77 7.84
CA LYS A 148 10.65 -11.19 9.20
C LYS A 148 12.01 -11.37 9.92
N THR A 149 13.01 -11.97 9.25
CA THR A 149 14.35 -12.23 9.79
C THR A 149 15.31 -11.10 9.46
N GLY A 150 15.35 -10.10 10.30
CA GLY A 150 16.35 -9.05 10.24
C GLY A 150 16.35 -8.25 11.54
N ASN A 151 17.51 -7.71 11.93
CA ASN A 151 17.61 -6.75 13.03
C ASN A 151 16.51 -5.69 12.90
N LYS A 152 15.91 -5.31 14.03
CA LYS A 152 14.81 -4.34 14.16
C LYS A 152 14.89 -3.22 13.10
N GLY A 153 14.01 -3.27 12.10
CA GLY A 153 13.81 -2.18 11.17
C GLY A 153 14.09 -2.44 9.68
N GLN A 154 14.72 -3.54 9.29
CA GLN A 154 14.89 -3.90 7.88
C GLN A 154 13.93 -5.04 7.50
N VAL A 155 12.98 -4.74 6.63
CA VAL A 155 12.16 -5.76 5.96
C VAL A 155 12.91 -6.14 4.69
N ASN A 156 13.47 -7.34 4.63
CA ASN A 156 14.02 -7.88 3.40
C ASN A 156 12.88 -8.57 2.64
N SER A 157 12.59 -8.10 1.44
CA SER A 157 11.71 -8.79 0.52
C SER A 157 12.52 -9.70 -0.41
N VAL A 158 12.01 -10.90 -0.66
CA VAL A 158 12.52 -11.79 -1.69
C VAL A 158 11.51 -11.84 -2.81
N ILE A 159 11.94 -11.58 -4.03
CA ILE A 159 11.09 -11.61 -5.22
C ILE A 159 11.43 -12.85 -6.03
N GLU A 160 10.44 -13.70 -6.26
CA GLU A 160 10.54 -14.91 -7.06
C GLU A 160 9.60 -14.83 -8.26
N THR A 161 10.15 -15.01 -9.46
CA THR A 161 9.33 -15.06 -10.68
C THR A 161 8.68 -16.44 -10.81
N CYS A 162 7.37 -16.46 -11.01
CA CYS A 162 6.56 -17.65 -11.19
C CYS A 162 6.04 -17.75 -12.63
N LYS A 163 5.60 -18.95 -13.02
CA LYS A 163 4.92 -19.22 -14.30
C LYS A 163 3.40 -19.21 -14.13
N GLY A 164 2.89 -18.23 -13.38
CA GLY A 164 1.49 -18.16 -13.00
C GLY A 164 1.20 -18.84 -11.66
N LEU A 165 -0.08 -18.92 -11.31
CA LEU A 165 -0.55 -19.46 -10.03
C LEU A 165 -0.40 -20.98 -9.87
N ASP A 166 -0.21 -21.69 -10.97
CA ASP A 166 -0.01 -23.16 -10.97
C ASP A 166 1.48 -23.57 -10.86
N ASP A 167 2.39 -22.59 -10.73
CA ASP A 167 3.81 -22.88 -10.58
C ASP A 167 4.08 -23.60 -9.26
N SER A 168 4.80 -24.73 -9.33
CA SER A 168 5.21 -25.53 -8.17
C SER A 168 6.05 -24.76 -7.16
N LYS A 169 6.70 -23.69 -7.58
CA LYS A 169 7.41 -22.79 -6.66
C LYS A 169 6.54 -22.24 -5.54
N LEU A 170 5.25 -21.99 -5.83
CA LEU A 170 4.32 -21.54 -4.80
C LEU A 170 4.14 -22.58 -3.71
N ASP A 171 4.02 -23.85 -4.10
CA ASP A 171 3.86 -24.97 -3.18
C ASP A 171 5.15 -25.29 -2.39
N GLU A 172 6.32 -24.93 -2.94
CA GLU A 172 7.63 -25.08 -2.28
C GLU A 172 7.92 -23.97 -1.27
N LEU A 173 7.49 -22.73 -1.56
CA LEU A 173 7.85 -21.51 -0.81
C LEU A 173 6.78 -21.11 0.22
N LEU A 174 5.54 -21.54 0.05
CA LEU A 174 4.41 -21.16 0.87
C LEU A 174 3.77 -22.38 1.56
N PRO A 175 3.15 -22.19 2.73
CA PRO A 175 2.31 -23.22 3.33
C PRO A 175 1.13 -23.61 2.43
N ALA A 176 0.79 -24.90 2.38
CA ALA A 176 -0.25 -25.42 1.48
C ALA A 176 -1.60 -24.69 1.59
N HIS A 177 -2.01 -24.35 2.82
CA HIS A 177 -3.24 -23.58 3.04
C HIS A 177 -3.20 -22.16 2.45
N ALA A 178 -2.02 -21.52 2.47
CA ALA A 178 -1.83 -20.17 1.91
C ALA A 178 -1.86 -20.21 0.38
N VAL A 179 -1.27 -21.24 -0.24
CA VAL A 179 -1.33 -21.45 -1.69
C VAL A 179 -2.76 -21.71 -2.15
N ALA A 180 -3.49 -22.61 -1.46
CA ALA A 180 -4.87 -22.92 -1.78
C ALA A 180 -5.75 -21.67 -1.73
N LYS A 181 -5.63 -20.88 -0.64
CA LYS A 181 -6.37 -19.64 -0.49
C LYS A 181 -5.98 -18.60 -1.55
N LEU A 182 -4.69 -18.42 -1.85
CA LEU A 182 -4.24 -17.51 -2.89
C LEU A 182 -4.86 -17.85 -4.25
N ARG A 183 -4.85 -19.13 -4.63
CA ARG A 183 -5.45 -19.61 -5.89
C ARG A 183 -6.95 -19.33 -5.94
N GLU A 184 -7.68 -19.64 -4.87
CA GLU A 184 -9.10 -19.36 -4.73
C GLU A 184 -9.40 -17.86 -4.85
N ASP A 185 -8.72 -17.04 -4.05
CA ASP A 185 -8.93 -15.60 -4.03
C ASP A 185 -8.65 -14.95 -5.40
N VAL A 186 -7.54 -15.33 -6.06
CA VAL A 186 -7.19 -14.75 -7.37
C VAL A 186 -8.16 -15.21 -8.46
N MET A 187 -8.73 -16.40 -8.37
CA MET A 187 -9.81 -16.80 -9.28
C MET A 187 -11.01 -15.86 -9.14
N MET A 188 -11.44 -15.56 -7.91
CA MET A 188 -12.53 -14.60 -7.67
C MET A 188 -12.20 -13.20 -8.13
N VAL A 189 -10.96 -12.73 -7.89
CA VAL A 189 -10.50 -11.40 -8.35
C VAL A 189 -10.51 -11.26 -9.88
N LYS A 190 -10.29 -12.34 -10.62
CA LYS A 190 -10.33 -12.31 -12.10
C LYS A 190 -11.74 -12.29 -12.68
N GLU A 191 -12.74 -12.54 -11.86
CA GLU A 191 -14.17 -12.49 -12.25
C GLU A 191 -14.81 -11.11 -11.93
N LEU A 192 -14.09 -10.24 -11.18
CA LEU A 192 -14.47 -8.85 -10.94
C LEU A 192 -14.23 -7.99 -12.18
#